data_22d5b42e80a567f915b7c755d3a068dd
#
_entry.id   22d5b42e80a567f915b7c755d3a068dd
#
_cell.length_a   1.000
_cell.length_b   1.000
_cell.length_c   1.000
_cell.angle_alpha   90.00
_cell.angle_beta   90.00
_cell.angle_gamma   90.00
#
_symmetry.space_group_name_H-M   'P 1'
#
loop_
_entity.id
_entity.type
_entity.pdbx_description
1 polymer ?
#
loop_
_entity_poly.entity_id
_entity_poly.type
_entity_poly.pdbx_seq_one_letter_code
_entity_poly.pdbx_strand_id
1 'polypeptide(L)'
;MPKYRKKIRSGDVYEVEEFYCPRTIGKKYERGRSENLTSEEQAKRNLQIARKKLTRIINTNFNGDDYFVLLTYGMEVTVEEARKLLANFLLRLKRYRKKNGFSELKYVAVTETQGKNGRVHHHIVMSGFEGLSMKEGLGILLEKWGHGTVLIKKLYKNQKDNRLASYISKENIRKGAKRWSTSRNLKKPEVKLEVIKET
;
A
#
# COMPACT_ATOMS: atom_id res chain seq x y z
N MET A 1 35.00 6.37 -3.97
CA MET A 1 33.77 5.52 -4.14
C MET A 1 32.83 6.22 -5.10
N PRO A 2 32.25 5.55 -6.09
CA PRO A 2 31.29 6.21 -6.97
C PRO A 2 30.07 6.68 -6.21
N LYS A 3 29.66 7.92 -6.48
CA LYS A 3 28.46 8.56 -5.95
C LYS A 3 27.32 8.38 -6.94
N TYR A 4 26.17 8.02 -6.45
CA TYR A 4 24.96 7.77 -7.25
C TYR A 4 23.85 8.73 -6.84
N ARG A 5 23.06 9.14 -7.82
CA ARG A 5 21.82 9.88 -7.64
C ARG A 5 20.66 9.03 -8.14
N LYS A 6 19.74 8.72 -7.25
CA LYS A 6 18.52 7.99 -7.55
C LYS A 6 17.34 8.97 -7.52
N LYS A 7 16.73 9.18 -8.68
CA LYS A 7 15.53 9.99 -8.86
C LYS A 7 14.31 9.07 -8.90
N ILE A 8 13.30 9.33 -8.10
CA ILE A 8 12.09 8.51 -8.00
C ILE A 8 10.89 9.41 -8.17
N ARG A 9 10.06 9.11 -9.18
CA ARG A 9 8.78 9.78 -9.40
C ARG A 9 7.63 8.85 -9.04
N SER A 10 6.78 9.30 -8.11
CA SER A 10 5.62 8.56 -7.59
C SER A 10 4.39 9.48 -7.71
N GLY A 11 3.70 9.46 -8.86
CA GLY A 11 2.67 10.43 -9.19
C GLY A 11 3.26 11.85 -9.20
N ASP A 12 2.73 12.73 -8.36
CA ASP A 12 3.18 14.12 -8.22
C ASP A 12 4.35 14.29 -7.24
N VAL A 13 4.77 13.21 -6.58
CA VAL A 13 5.89 13.23 -5.62
C VAL A 13 7.19 12.88 -6.32
N TYR A 14 8.19 13.76 -6.14
CA TYR A 14 9.53 13.58 -6.67
C TYR A 14 10.53 13.47 -5.52
N GLU A 15 11.24 12.35 -5.46
CA GLU A 15 12.26 12.09 -4.44
C GLU A 15 13.64 11.97 -5.11
N VAL A 16 14.67 12.54 -4.46
CA VAL A 16 16.07 12.39 -4.86
C VAL A 16 16.85 11.82 -3.69
N GLU A 17 17.50 10.69 -3.91
CA GLU A 17 18.37 10.03 -2.94
C GLU A 17 19.80 10.02 -3.51
N GLU A 18 20.79 10.58 -2.80
CA GLU A 18 22.20 10.47 -3.14
C GLU A 18 22.89 9.54 -2.15
N PHE A 19 23.74 8.66 -2.65
CA PHE A 19 24.47 7.70 -1.83
C PHE A 19 25.76 7.25 -2.49
N TYR A 20 26.70 6.84 -1.66
CA TYR A 20 27.93 6.19 -2.10
C TYR A 20 27.72 4.67 -2.14
N CYS A 21 28.21 4.03 -3.20
CA CYS A 21 28.17 2.57 -3.29
C CYS A 21 29.56 2.07 -3.74
N PRO A 22 30.21 1.18 -2.95
CA PRO A 22 31.52 0.63 -3.30
C PRO A 22 31.47 -0.32 -4.50
N ARG A 23 30.28 -0.79 -4.85
CA ARG A 23 30.05 -1.72 -5.95
C ARG A 23 29.36 -1.02 -7.11
N THR A 24 29.78 -1.33 -8.34
CA THR A 24 29.11 -0.85 -9.53
C THR A 24 27.70 -1.44 -9.60
N ILE A 25 26.68 -0.58 -9.62
CA ILE A 25 25.29 -1.03 -9.69
C ILE A 25 25.06 -1.68 -11.07
N GLY A 26 24.38 -2.84 -11.06
CA GLY A 26 24.12 -3.64 -12.25
C GLY A 26 25.10 -4.79 -12.49
N LYS A 27 26.27 -4.82 -11.82
CA LYS A 27 27.16 -5.97 -11.85
C LYS A 27 26.77 -6.98 -10.76
N LYS A 28 26.89 -8.28 -11.08
CA LYS A 28 26.74 -9.35 -10.08
C LYS A 28 28.04 -9.48 -9.30
N TYR A 29 27.93 -9.49 -7.98
CA TYR A 29 29.03 -9.74 -7.06
C TYR A 29 28.68 -10.91 -6.17
N GLU A 30 29.70 -11.67 -5.75
CA GLU A 30 29.52 -12.69 -4.73
C GLU A 30 29.02 -12.07 -3.42
N ARG A 31 28.09 -12.76 -2.77
CA ARG A 31 27.57 -12.33 -1.47
C ARG A 31 28.64 -12.53 -0.41
N GLY A 32 29.27 -11.46 0.05
CA GLY A 32 30.09 -11.49 1.24
C GLY A 32 29.26 -11.82 2.49
N ARG A 33 29.95 -12.24 3.57
CA ARG A 33 29.30 -12.40 4.88
C ARG A 33 28.70 -11.04 5.28
N SER A 34 27.41 -11.01 5.55
CA SER A 34 26.72 -9.84 6.09
C SER A 34 27.08 -9.72 7.57
N GLU A 35 27.47 -8.53 8.03
CA GLU A 35 27.47 -8.23 9.47
C GLU A 35 26.04 -8.47 9.99
N ASN A 36 25.92 -9.28 11.03
CA ASN A 36 24.65 -9.69 11.59
C ASN A 36 24.05 -8.53 12.39
N LEU A 37 23.20 -7.73 11.74
CA LEU A 37 22.28 -6.87 12.47
C LEU A 37 21.44 -7.74 13.43
N THR A 38 21.13 -7.22 14.61
CA THR A 38 20.18 -7.90 15.49
C THR A 38 18.85 -8.13 14.76
N SER A 39 18.14 -9.19 15.10
CA SER A 39 16.87 -9.51 14.44
C SER A 39 15.85 -8.35 14.54
N GLU A 40 15.94 -7.54 15.59
CA GLU A 40 15.09 -6.39 15.82
C GLU A 40 15.45 -5.20 14.92
N GLU A 41 16.74 -4.87 14.81
CA GLU A 41 17.22 -3.81 13.92
C GLU A 41 16.91 -4.13 12.46
N GLN A 42 17.12 -5.39 12.05
CA GLN A 42 16.75 -5.84 10.72
C GLN A 42 15.24 -5.73 10.48
N ALA A 43 14.40 -6.06 11.46
CA ALA A 43 12.94 -5.92 11.36
C ALA A 43 12.52 -4.45 11.22
N LYS A 44 13.10 -3.53 12.01
CA LYS A 44 12.87 -2.08 11.91
C LYS A 44 13.26 -1.55 10.53
N ARG A 45 14.46 -1.92 10.02
CA ARG A 45 14.92 -1.53 8.69
C ARG A 45 14.00 -2.04 7.58
N ASN A 46 13.61 -3.30 7.64
CA ASN A 46 12.69 -3.92 6.68
C ASN A 46 11.32 -3.24 6.70
N LEU A 47 10.84 -2.81 7.88
CA LEU A 47 9.59 -2.08 8.02
C LEU A 47 9.66 -0.71 7.34
N GLN A 48 10.76 0.03 7.53
CA GLN A 48 10.97 1.34 6.88
C GLN A 48 11.02 1.21 5.35
N ILE A 49 11.74 0.22 4.82
CA ILE A 49 11.80 -0.06 3.39
C ILE A 49 10.41 -0.40 2.84
N ALA A 50 9.66 -1.23 3.56
CA ALA A 50 8.31 -1.62 3.20
C ALA A 50 7.34 -0.42 3.18
N ARG A 51 7.44 0.47 4.17
CA ARG A 51 6.65 1.72 4.22
C ARG A 51 6.95 2.64 3.03
N LYS A 52 8.23 2.92 2.77
CA LYS A 52 8.65 3.72 1.60
C LYS A 52 8.10 3.12 0.30
N LYS A 53 8.23 1.81 0.11
CA LYS A 53 7.70 1.11 -1.06
C LYS A 53 6.18 1.27 -1.20
N LEU A 54 5.45 1.11 -0.11
CA LEU A 54 3.99 1.23 -0.10
C LEU A 54 3.55 2.67 -0.38
N THR A 55 4.19 3.67 0.25
CA THR A 55 3.92 5.09 -0.02
C THR A 55 4.10 5.41 -1.50
N ARG A 56 5.20 4.99 -2.10
CA ARG A 56 5.48 5.21 -3.53
C ARG A 56 4.43 4.56 -4.43
N ILE A 57 3.96 3.35 -4.10
CA ILE A 57 2.89 2.67 -4.83
C ILE A 57 1.58 3.45 -4.70
N ILE A 58 1.22 3.91 -3.50
CA ILE A 58 -0.01 4.67 -3.28
C ILE A 58 0.04 5.98 -4.07
N ASN A 59 1.12 6.76 -3.95
CA ASN A 59 1.27 8.04 -4.65
C ASN A 59 1.24 7.88 -6.18
N THR A 60 1.73 6.75 -6.71
CA THR A 60 1.73 6.49 -8.16
C THR A 60 0.34 6.14 -8.72
N ASN A 61 -0.54 5.57 -7.90
CA ASN A 61 -1.77 4.94 -8.39
C ASN A 61 -3.06 5.60 -7.92
N PHE A 62 -3.02 6.42 -6.89
CA PHE A 62 -4.22 6.98 -6.27
C PHE A 62 -4.10 8.49 -6.12
N ASN A 63 -5.26 9.16 -6.19
CA ASN A 63 -5.38 10.62 -6.13
C ASN A 63 -6.54 11.04 -5.19
N GLY A 64 -6.88 12.34 -5.19
CA GLY A 64 -7.92 12.91 -4.32
C GLY A 64 -9.35 12.41 -4.56
N ASP A 65 -9.61 11.74 -5.69
CA ASP A 65 -10.92 11.17 -6.01
C ASP A 65 -11.07 9.72 -5.55
N ASP A 66 -9.96 9.14 -5.10
CA ASP A 66 -9.92 7.77 -4.60
C ASP A 66 -10.28 7.71 -3.10
N TYR A 67 -10.54 6.51 -2.61
CA TYR A 67 -11.06 6.29 -1.27
C TYR A 67 -10.05 5.61 -0.35
N PHE A 68 -10.01 6.09 0.88
CA PHE A 68 -9.60 5.29 2.04
C PHE A 68 -10.84 4.68 2.67
N VAL A 69 -10.85 3.36 2.79
CA VAL A 69 -11.99 2.57 3.29
C VAL A 69 -11.56 1.79 4.51
N LEU A 70 -12.36 1.86 5.56
CA LEU A 70 -12.27 0.99 6.74
C LEU A 70 -13.47 0.05 6.73
N LEU A 71 -13.20 -1.26 6.76
CA LEU A 71 -14.21 -2.31 6.88
C LEU A 71 -14.10 -2.96 8.26
N THR A 72 -15.21 -3.04 8.96
CA THR A 72 -15.32 -3.71 10.26
C THR A 72 -16.37 -4.83 10.19
N TYR A 73 -16.44 -5.63 11.23
CA TYR A 73 -17.37 -6.74 11.36
C TYR A 73 -18.38 -6.47 12.47
N GLY A 74 -19.62 -6.87 12.27
CA GLY A 74 -20.67 -6.83 13.29
C GLY A 74 -20.56 -7.96 14.32
N MET A 75 -19.80 -9.02 14.00
CA MET A 75 -19.53 -10.16 14.86
C MET A 75 -18.02 -10.46 14.93
N GLU A 76 -17.61 -11.33 15.82
CA GLU A 76 -16.23 -11.81 15.84
C GLU A 76 -15.97 -12.73 14.65
N VAL A 77 -14.80 -12.56 14.05
CA VAL A 77 -14.31 -13.36 12.92
C VAL A 77 -12.86 -13.72 13.14
N THR A 78 -12.47 -14.89 12.70
CA THR A 78 -11.06 -15.28 12.66
C THR A 78 -10.32 -14.52 11.56
N VAL A 79 -9.01 -14.41 11.67
CA VAL A 79 -8.17 -13.76 10.65
C VAL A 79 -8.31 -14.45 9.29
N GLU A 80 -8.47 -15.76 9.26
CA GLU A 80 -8.64 -16.55 8.04
C GLU A 80 -9.98 -16.28 7.36
N GLU A 81 -11.06 -16.28 8.12
CA GLU A 81 -12.39 -15.91 7.63
C GLU A 81 -12.40 -14.47 7.12
N ALA A 82 -11.85 -13.53 7.88
CA ALA A 82 -11.72 -12.14 7.48
C ALA A 82 -11.01 -11.97 6.14
N ARG A 83 -9.94 -12.73 5.90
CA ARG A 83 -9.22 -12.71 4.60
C ARG A 83 -10.08 -13.25 3.47
N LYS A 84 -10.85 -14.32 3.68
CA LYS A 84 -11.80 -14.87 2.70
C LYS A 84 -12.91 -13.87 2.39
N LEU A 85 -13.48 -13.25 3.41
CA LEU A 85 -14.56 -12.25 3.25
C LEU A 85 -14.06 -11.02 2.51
N LEU A 86 -12.85 -10.53 2.81
CA LEU A 86 -12.22 -9.46 2.07
C LEU A 86 -12.01 -9.83 0.59
N ALA A 87 -11.50 -11.02 0.30
CA ALA A 87 -11.29 -11.47 -1.07
C ALA A 87 -12.61 -11.52 -1.86
N ASN A 88 -13.69 -12.02 -1.24
CA ASN A 88 -15.02 -12.07 -1.83
C ASN A 88 -15.59 -10.66 -2.07
N PHE A 89 -15.40 -9.73 -1.14
CA PHE A 89 -15.77 -8.34 -1.29
C PHE A 89 -15.08 -7.70 -2.49
N LEU A 90 -13.77 -7.83 -2.58
CA LEU A 90 -13.00 -7.29 -3.70
C LEU A 90 -13.41 -7.90 -5.05
N LEU A 91 -13.77 -9.18 -5.07
CA LEU A 91 -14.28 -9.85 -6.27
C LEU A 91 -15.66 -9.31 -6.66
N ARG A 92 -16.59 -9.12 -5.69
CA ARG A 92 -17.89 -8.50 -5.92
C ARG A 92 -17.75 -7.08 -6.49
N LEU A 93 -16.84 -6.28 -5.93
CA LEU A 93 -16.55 -4.93 -6.44
C LEU A 93 -16.01 -4.94 -7.86
N LYS A 94 -15.08 -5.83 -8.18
CA LYS A 94 -14.57 -5.97 -9.55
C LYS A 94 -15.69 -6.28 -10.55
N ARG A 95 -16.56 -7.23 -10.20
CA ARG A 95 -17.71 -7.61 -11.05
C ARG A 95 -18.70 -6.45 -11.21
N TYR A 96 -19.00 -5.74 -10.10
CA TYR A 96 -19.87 -4.58 -10.12
C TYR A 96 -19.32 -3.47 -11.04
N ARG A 97 -18.03 -3.11 -10.88
CA ARG A 97 -17.38 -2.10 -11.71
C ARG A 97 -17.42 -2.46 -13.19
N LYS A 98 -17.07 -3.69 -13.54
CA LYS A 98 -17.14 -4.18 -14.93
C LYS A 98 -18.55 -4.09 -15.50
N LYS A 99 -19.58 -4.49 -14.73
CA LYS A 99 -21.00 -4.46 -15.18
C LYS A 99 -21.50 -3.04 -15.42
N ASN A 100 -21.02 -2.06 -14.63
CA ASN A 100 -21.49 -0.67 -14.68
C ASN A 100 -20.53 0.28 -15.43
N GLY A 101 -19.56 -0.22 -16.17
CA GLY A 101 -18.68 0.59 -17.02
C GLY A 101 -17.62 1.42 -16.27
N PHE A 102 -17.42 1.18 -14.98
CA PHE A 102 -16.33 1.84 -14.22
C PHE A 102 -14.95 1.28 -14.59
N SER A 103 -13.92 2.08 -14.41
CA SER A 103 -12.53 1.65 -14.57
C SER A 103 -12.19 0.43 -13.69
N GLU A 104 -11.17 -0.34 -14.04
CA GLU A 104 -10.75 -1.49 -13.24
C GLU A 104 -10.39 -1.09 -11.81
N LEU A 105 -10.84 -1.92 -10.85
CA LEU A 105 -10.54 -1.72 -9.44
C LEU A 105 -9.04 -1.79 -9.17
N LYS A 106 -8.45 -0.67 -8.75
CA LYS A 106 -7.14 -0.63 -8.11
C LYS A 106 -7.33 -0.62 -6.60
N TYR A 107 -6.50 -1.36 -5.88
CA TYR A 107 -6.52 -1.34 -4.41
C TYR A 107 -5.20 -1.74 -3.79
N VAL A 108 -5.00 -1.26 -2.57
CA VAL A 108 -4.05 -1.74 -1.57
C VAL A 108 -4.84 -2.00 -0.30
N ALA A 109 -4.78 -3.22 0.25
CA ALA A 109 -5.53 -3.61 1.43
C ALA A 109 -4.63 -4.22 2.50
N VAL A 110 -4.87 -3.85 3.76
CA VAL A 110 -4.22 -4.37 4.95
C VAL A 110 -5.29 -4.93 5.88
N THR A 111 -5.05 -6.12 6.40
CA THR A 111 -5.87 -6.71 7.48
C THR A 111 -5.15 -6.46 8.80
N GLU A 112 -5.78 -5.71 9.66
CA GLU A 112 -5.34 -5.44 11.03
C GLU A 112 -5.95 -6.49 11.97
N THR A 113 -5.11 -7.10 12.80
CA THR A 113 -5.52 -8.21 13.67
C THR A 113 -5.51 -7.85 15.15
N GLN A 114 -5.01 -6.66 15.49
CA GLN A 114 -4.82 -6.20 16.87
C GLN A 114 -5.31 -4.74 17.03
N GLY A 115 -6.51 -4.43 16.52
CA GLY A 115 -7.14 -3.14 16.76
C GLY A 115 -7.33 -2.88 18.27
N LYS A 116 -7.67 -1.64 18.65
CA LYS A 116 -7.84 -1.24 20.07
C LYS A 116 -8.66 -2.20 20.94
N ASN A 117 -9.54 -2.99 20.32
CA ASN A 117 -10.40 -3.97 20.99
C ASN A 117 -10.11 -5.42 20.54
N GLY A 118 -8.95 -5.72 19.96
CA GLY A 118 -8.60 -7.05 19.46
C GLY A 118 -9.39 -7.51 18.22
N ARG A 119 -10.30 -6.66 17.69
CA ARG A 119 -11.16 -7.02 16.55
C ARG A 119 -10.43 -6.87 15.23
N VAL A 120 -10.64 -7.84 14.36
CA VAL A 120 -10.11 -7.79 12.98
C VAL A 120 -10.84 -6.72 12.17
N HIS A 121 -10.08 -5.94 11.40
CA HIS A 121 -10.63 -4.97 10.44
C HIS A 121 -9.70 -4.78 9.25
N HIS A 122 -10.20 -4.15 8.19
CA HIS A 122 -9.43 -3.92 6.99
C HIS A 122 -9.33 -2.44 6.67
N HIS A 123 -8.11 -2.00 6.37
CA HIS A 123 -7.83 -0.70 5.78
C HIS A 123 -7.55 -0.90 4.29
N ILE A 124 -8.27 -0.16 3.44
CA ILE A 124 -8.15 -0.28 1.99
C ILE A 124 -7.99 1.12 1.40
N VAL A 125 -6.96 1.28 0.55
CA VAL A 125 -6.92 2.39 -0.41
C VAL A 125 -7.39 1.83 -1.73
N MET A 126 -8.39 2.44 -2.35
CA MET A 126 -8.97 1.94 -3.60
C MET A 126 -9.45 3.05 -4.50
N SER A 127 -9.52 2.74 -5.81
CA SER A 127 -10.09 3.67 -6.78
C SER A 127 -11.54 4.02 -6.44
N GLY A 128 -11.85 5.32 -6.50
CA GLY A 128 -13.20 5.85 -6.34
C GLY A 128 -14.13 5.40 -7.48
N PHE A 129 -15.38 5.80 -7.44
CA PHE A 129 -16.34 5.56 -8.52
C PHE A 129 -16.50 6.86 -9.32
N GLU A 130 -16.09 6.82 -10.57
CA GLU A 130 -16.12 7.97 -11.47
C GLU A 130 -17.54 8.48 -11.65
N GLY A 131 -17.75 9.79 -11.48
CA GLY A 131 -19.06 10.43 -11.65
C GLY A 131 -20.05 10.27 -10.50
N LEU A 132 -19.72 9.46 -9.47
CA LEU A 132 -20.57 9.30 -8.31
C LEU A 132 -20.13 10.19 -7.13
N SER A 133 -21.12 10.62 -6.36
CA SER A 133 -20.88 11.25 -5.06
C SER A 133 -20.33 10.26 -4.04
N MET A 134 -19.71 10.77 -2.98
CA MET A 134 -19.20 9.93 -1.89
C MET A 134 -20.32 9.12 -1.19
N LYS A 135 -21.54 9.68 -1.13
CA LYS A 135 -22.71 9.01 -0.54
C LYS A 135 -23.13 7.79 -1.37
N GLU A 136 -23.18 7.94 -2.69
CA GLU A 136 -23.50 6.83 -3.61
C GLU A 136 -22.42 5.76 -3.57
N GLY A 137 -21.14 6.16 -3.58
CA GLY A 137 -20.01 5.24 -3.42
C GLY A 137 -20.06 4.46 -2.10
N LEU A 138 -20.41 5.13 -0.99
CA LEU A 138 -20.61 4.46 0.31
C LEU A 138 -21.77 3.45 0.24
N GLY A 139 -22.88 3.78 -0.37
CA GLY A 139 -24.03 2.87 -0.55
C GLY A 139 -23.63 1.58 -1.26
N ILE A 140 -22.88 1.70 -2.36
CA ILE A 140 -22.35 0.55 -3.10
C ILE A 140 -21.41 -0.30 -2.22
N LEU A 141 -20.51 0.34 -1.48
CA LEU A 141 -19.56 -0.36 -0.63
C LEU A 141 -20.25 -1.11 0.52
N LEU A 142 -21.26 -0.50 1.14
CA LEU A 142 -22.08 -1.12 2.20
C LEU A 142 -22.82 -2.35 1.68
N GLU A 143 -23.50 -2.21 0.52
CA GLU A 143 -24.21 -3.34 -0.12
C GLU A 143 -23.26 -4.50 -0.44
N LYS A 144 -22.08 -4.19 -0.98
CA LYS A 144 -21.13 -5.23 -1.39
C LYS A 144 -20.35 -5.79 -0.19
N TRP A 145 -20.22 -5.06 0.91
CA TRP A 145 -19.58 -5.58 2.11
C TRP A 145 -20.51 -6.54 2.87
N GLY A 146 -21.61 -6.07 3.42
CA GLY A 146 -22.65 -6.87 4.06
C GLY A 146 -22.26 -7.57 5.37
N HIS A 147 -21.08 -7.30 5.95
CA HIS A 147 -20.57 -7.99 7.15
C HIS A 147 -20.39 -7.07 8.37
N GLY A 148 -20.72 -5.78 8.22
CA GLY A 148 -20.55 -4.78 9.28
C GLY A 148 -20.45 -3.38 8.73
N THR A 149 -19.71 -2.50 9.40
CA THR A 149 -19.63 -1.08 9.07
C THR A 149 -18.60 -0.80 7.98
N VAL A 150 -18.92 0.13 7.12
CA VAL A 150 -18.00 0.72 6.13
C VAL A 150 -17.85 2.21 6.43
N LEU A 151 -16.62 2.65 6.64
CA LEU A 151 -16.29 4.07 6.70
C LEU A 151 -15.43 4.43 5.51
N ILE A 152 -15.75 5.55 4.85
CA ILE A 152 -14.97 6.04 3.72
C ILE A 152 -14.49 7.47 3.95
N LYS A 153 -13.31 7.77 3.40
CA LYS A 153 -12.77 9.14 3.31
C LYS A 153 -12.16 9.30 1.92
N LYS A 154 -12.29 10.48 1.32
CA LYS A 154 -11.50 10.82 0.13
C LYS A 154 -10.02 10.95 0.50
N LEU A 155 -9.16 10.56 -0.41
CA LEU A 155 -7.73 10.83 -0.28
C LEU A 155 -7.47 12.32 -0.53
N TYR A 156 -6.46 12.90 0.13
CA TYR A 156 -6.11 14.30 -0.08
C TYR A 156 -5.26 14.47 -1.35
N LYS A 157 -5.51 15.53 -2.15
CA LYS A 157 -4.76 15.82 -3.39
C LYS A 157 -3.25 16.01 -3.19
N ASN A 158 -2.80 16.37 -2.00
CA ASN A 158 -1.40 16.67 -1.68
C ASN A 158 -0.80 15.64 -0.72
N GLN A 159 -0.89 14.36 -1.04
CA GLN A 159 -0.32 13.32 -0.18
C GLN A 159 1.21 13.24 -0.28
N LYS A 160 1.91 14.29 0.14
CA LYS A 160 3.29 14.18 0.66
C LYS A 160 3.31 13.40 1.99
N ASP A 161 2.16 12.89 2.41
CA ASP A 161 1.96 12.39 3.76
C ASP A 161 2.20 10.89 3.84
N ASN A 162 3.38 10.53 4.35
CA ASN A 162 3.74 9.15 4.69
C ASN A 162 2.82 8.53 5.76
N ARG A 163 1.89 9.32 6.36
CA ARG A 163 1.00 8.87 7.45
C ARG A 163 0.09 7.75 7.00
N LEU A 164 -0.48 7.81 5.77
CA LEU A 164 -1.38 6.76 5.29
C LEU A 164 -0.67 5.41 5.14
N ALA A 165 0.50 5.39 4.49
CA ALA A 165 1.29 4.19 4.37
C ALA A 165 1.84 3.71 5.72
N SER A 166 2.19 4.65 6.63
CA SER A 166 2.59 4.32 8.00
C SER A 166 1.45 3.70 8.79
N TYR A 167 0.23 4.25 8.65
CA TYR A 167 -0.96 3.74 9.31
C TYR A 167 -1.32 2.34 8.79
N ILE A 168 -1.38 2.16 7.47
CA ILE A 168 -1.70 0.89 6.82
C ILE A 168 -0.64 -0.19 7.12
N SER A 169 0.62 0.19 7.36
CA SER A 169 1.71 -0.77 7.60
C SER A 169 2.04 -1.01 9.08
N LYS A 170 1.34 -0.31 10.01
CA LYS A 170 1.75 -0.21 11.42
C LYS A 170 1.72 -1.54 12.19
N GLU A 171 0.85 -2.46 11.82
CA GLU A 171 0.52 -3.60 12.68
C GLU A 171 0.98 -4.98 12.22
N ASN A 172 1.39 -5.18 10.97
CA ASN A 172 1.75 -6.51 10.50
C ASN A 172 3.24 -6.82 10.64
N ILE A 173 3.72 -6.93 11.88
CA ILE A 173 5.13 -7.28 12.17
C ILE A 173 5.33 -8.80 12.32
N ARG A 174 4.34 -9.65 12.04
CA ARG A 174 4.54 -11.10 12.11
C ARG A 174 5.59 -11.53 11.08
N LYS A 175 6.64 -12.20 11.58
CA LYS A 175 7.73 -12.77 10.77
C LYS A 175 7.13 -13.65 9.67
N GLY A 176 7.42 -13.35 8.40
CA GLY A 176 6.95 -14.12 7.24
C GLY A 176 5.54 -13.80 6.73
N ALA A 177 4.74 -13.01 7.42
CA ALA A 177 3.40 -12.67 6.95
C ALA A 177 3.41 -11.59 5.85
N LYS A 178 2.55 -11.74 4.86
CA LYS A 178 2.31 -10.73 3.83
C LYS A 178 1.66 -9.50 4.47
N ARG A 179 2.34 -8.35 4.45
CA ARG A 179 1.92 -7.13 5.14
C ARG A 179 0.68 -6.47 4.53
N TRP A 180 0.52 -6.56 3.22
CA TRP A 180 -0.63 -6.02 2.48
C TRP A 180 -0.88 -6.84 1.22
N SER A 181 -2.09 -6.71 0.68
CA SER A 181 -2.47 -7.24 -0.62
C SER A 181 -2.72 -6.09 -1.60
N THR A 182 -2.49 -6.32 -2.88
CA THR A 182 -2.69 -5.32 -3.94
C THR A 182 -3.39 -5.92 -5.14
N SER A 183 -4.09 -5.08 -5.88
CA SER A 183 -4.51 -5.42 -7.23
C SER A 183 -3.28 -5.58 -8.16
N ARG A 184 -3.42 -6.35 -9.23
CA ARG A 184 -2.31 -6.61 -10.17
C ARG A 184 -2.05 -5.48 -11.15
N ASN A 185 -3.01 -4.58 -11.34
CA ASN A 185 -2.99 -3.46 -12.29
C ASN A 185 -2.36 -2.18 -11.73
N LEU A 186 -1.65 -2.25 -10.60
CA LEU A 186 -0.93 -1.09 -10.05
C LEU A 186 0.34 -0.81 -10.86
N LYS A 187 0.53 0.46 -11.20
CA LYS A 187 1.78 0.97 -11.80
C LYS A 187 2.88 1.04 -10.75
N LYS A 188 4.11 0.80 -11.17
CA LYS A 188 5.30 1.01 -10.33
C LYS A 188 5.74 2.47 -10.43
N PRO A 189 6.38 3.04 -9.38
CA PRO A 189 7.03 4.35 -9.48
C PRO A 189 8.15 4.31 -10.53
N GLU A 190 8.37 5.43 -11.20
CA GLU A 190 9.48 5.60 -12.12
C GLU A 190 10.77 5.81 -11.33
N VAL A 191 11.82 5.07 -11.68
CA VAL A 191 13.13 5.16 -11.01
C VAL A 191 14.21 5.36 -12.05
N LYS A 192 14.98 6.45 -11.92
CA LYS A 192 16.19 6.71 -12.70
C LYS A 192 17.39 6.72 -11.76
N LEU A 193 18.47 6.05 -12.17
CA LEU A 193 19.72 5.99 -11.45
C LEU A 193 20.82 6.59 -12.32
N GLU A 194 21.55 7.55 -11.77
CA GLU A 194 22.64 8.27 -12.45
C GLU A 194 23.92 8.16 -11.60
N VAL A 195 25.07 8.02 -12.26
CA VAL A 195 26.37 8.14 -11.59
C VAL A 195 26.72 9.63 -11.57
N ILE A 196 27.05 10.16 -10.41
CA ILE A 196 27.55 11.53 -10.27
C ILE A 196 29.07 11.46 -10.50
N LYS A 197 29.54 12.03 -11.59
CA LYS A 197 30.97 12.27 -11.78
C LYS A 197 31.36 13.45 -10.89
N GLU A 198 32.32 13.23 -10.01
CA GLU A 198 32.99 14.34 -9.33
C GLU A 198 33.76 15.14 -10.41
N THR A 199 33.39 16.39 -10.55
CA THR A 199 34.14 17.38 -11.41
C THR A 199 35.38 17.81 -10.67
#